data_f0919b803caadff93e709086f754e690
#
_entry.id   f0919b803caadff93e709086f754e690
#
_cell.length_a   1.000
_cell.length_b   1.000
_cell.length_c   1.000
_cell.angle_alpha   90.00
_cell.angle_beta   90.00
_cell.angle_gamma   90.00
#
_symmetry.space_group_name_H-M   'P 1'
#
loop_
_entity.id
_entity.type
_entity.pdbx_description
1 polymer ?
#
loop_
_entity_poly.entity_id
_entity_poly.type
_entity_poly.pdbx_seq_one_letter_code
_entity_poly.pdbx_strand_id
1 'polypeptide(L)'
;MKHATSVLLYVLFALTILYPAGVIITACLGYRFELISISAFAIVIAALSACILILSLVFKNVHEHKAVQILLAIITPFSFINAVFYAFECPRLWVIASALFSVGCCCFLSIKHGKPFALKIVALALSALMILPIGFFCFIALIFGNLSQNTVVQTVESPSGKYYAQVIDSDQGALGGDTFVEVYKKPLTNTFLFKIEQYPDRVYSGEWGEYEDMQIYWNGDHRLVINAVAYEIA
;
A
#
# COMPACT_ATOMS: atom_id res chain seq x y z
N MET A 1 -25.13 -7.01 -21.13
CA MET A 1 -24.58 -5.75 -20.60
C MET A 1 -24.78 -5.60 -19.08
N LYS A 2 -26.00 -5.78 -18.49
CA LYS A 2 -26.19 -5.75 -17.02
C LYS A 2 -25.23 -6.70 -16.28
N HIS A 3 -25.02 -7.92 -16.80
CA HIS A 3 -24.06 -8.88 -16.24
C HIS A 3 -22.61 -8.36 -16.29
N ALA A 4 -22.18 -7.74 -17.38
CA ALA A 4 -20.82 -7.23 -17.52
C ALA A 4 -20.50 -6.14 -16.48
N THR A 5 -21.42 -5.21 -16.26
CA THR A 5 -21.23 -4.14 -15.26
C THR A 5 -21.23 -4.69 -13.84
N SER A 6 -22.05 -5.72 -13.55
CA SER A 6 -22.00 -6.39 -12.23
C SER A 6 -20.68 -7.12 -12.03
N VAL A 7 -20.16 -7.81 -13.04
CA VAL A 7 -18.85 -8.48 -12.98
C VAL A 7 -17.74 -7.47 -12.74
N LEU A 8 -17.70 -6.35 -13.46
CA LEU A 8 -16.72 -5.28 -13.24
C LEU A 8 -16.79 -4.71 -11.82
N LEU A 9 -17.99 -4.59 -11.25
CA LEU A 9 -18.18 -4.13 -9.89
C LEU A 9 -17.63 -5.14 -8.86
N TYR A 10 -17.85 -6.45 -9.07
CA TYR A 10 -17.24 -7.49 -8.22
C TYR A 10 -15.71 -7.48 -8.30
N VAL A 11 -15.16 -7.28 -9.51
CA VAL A 11 -13.71 -7.17 -9.69
C VAL A 11 -13.17 -5.93 -8.98
N LEU A 12 -13.83 -4.77 -9.12
CA LEU A 12 -13.45 -3.55 -8.41
C LEU A 12 -13.51 -3.76 -6.89
N PHE A 13 -14.56 -4.41 -6.40
CA PHE A 13 -14.71 -4.73 -4.98
C PHE A 13 -13.56 -5.60 -4.47
N ALA A 14 -13.26 -6.69 -5.18
CA ALA A 14 -12.18 -7.60 -4.81
C ALA A 14 -10.83 -6.89 -4.77
N LEU A 15 -10.51 -6.10 -5.80
CA LEU A 15 -9.26 -5.34 -5.86
C LEU A 15 -9.19 -4.26 -4.77
N THR A 16 -10.29 -3.55 -4.52
CA THR A 16 -10.33 -2.48 -3.50
C THR A 16 -10.12 -3.03 -2.08
N ILE A 17 -10.61 -4.24 -1.80
CA ILE A 17 -10.43 -4.89 -0.48
C ILE A 17 -9.09 -5.61 -0.38
N LEU A 18 -8.55 -6.12 -1.49
CA LEU A 18 -7.34 -6.95 -1.50
C LEU A 18 -6.19 -6.32 -0.70
N TYR A 19 -5.89 -5.06 -0.96
CA TYR A 19 -4.74 -4.41 -0.35
C TYR A 19 -4.94 -4.15 1.15
N PRO A 20 -5.99 -3.44 1.62
CA PRO A 20 -6.19 -3.23 3.05
C PRO A 20 -6.38 -4.54 3.83
N ALA A 21 -7.13 -5.50 3.28
CA ALA A 21 -7.29 -6.80 3.93
C ALA A 21 -5.99 -7.59 3.96
N GLY A 22 -5.23 -7.57 2.86
CA GLY A 22 -3.90 -8.17 2.79
C GLY A 22 -2.99 -7.62 3.88
N VAL A 23 -2.85 -6.30 3.98
CA VAL A 23 -2.02 -5.63 4.99
C VAL A 23 -2.46 -6.01 6.41
N ILE A 24 -3.76 -5.93 6.72
CA ILE A 24 -4.26 -6.24 8.07
C ILE A 24 -4.04 -7.71 8.42
N ILE A 25 -4.42 -8.63 7.53
CA ILE A 25 -4.30 -10.08 7.79
C ILE A 25 -2.84 -10.48 7.96
N THR A 26 -1.96 -10.03 7.07
CA THR A 26 -0.54 -10.41 7.16
C THR A 26 0.13 -9.77 8.37
N ALA A 27 -0.20 -8.52 8.72
CA ALA A 27 0.32 -7.87 9.93
C ALA A 27 -0.08 -8.62 11.20
N CYS A 28 -1.32 -9.12 11.31
CA CYS A 28 -1.76 -9.96 12.42
C CYS A 28 -0.98 -11.29 12.51
N LEU A 29 -0.42 -11.76 11.41
CA LEU A 29 0.38 -12.98 11.33
C LEU A 29 1.89 -12.74 11.45
N GLY A 30 2.34 -11.49 11.63
CA GLY A 30 3.76 -11.13 11.70
C GLY A 30 4.45 -11.04 10.34
N TYR A 31 3.68 -10.81 9.27
CA TYR A 31 4.19 -10.65 7.91
C TYR A 31 3.82 -9.28 7.33
N ARG A 32 4.57 -8.85 6.33
CA ARG A 32 4.32 -7.65 5.54
C ARG A 32 3.73 -8.01 4.19
N PHE A 33 2.66 -7.32 3.80
CA PHE A 33 2.04 -7.41 2.48
C PHE A 33 2.47 -6.21 1.64
N GLU A 34 3.09 -6.45 0.51
CA GLU A 34 3.49 -5.39 -0.42
C GLU A 34 2.91 -5.63 -1.81
N LEU A 35 2.39 -4.56 -2.42
CA LEU A 35 2.06 -4.57 -3.84
C LEU A 35 3.34 -4.40 -4.68
N ILE A 36 3.51 -5.22 -5.71
CA ILE A 36 4.66 -5.13 -6.63
C ILE A 36 4.73 -3.75 -7.29
N SER A 37 3.58 -3.15 -7.59
CA SER A 37 3.49 -1.80 -8.11
C SER A 37 2.23 -1.12 -7.62
N ILE A 38 2.33 -0.32 -6.58
CA ILE A 38 1.23 0.52 -6.07
C ILE A 38 0.71 1.43 -7.18
N SER A 39 1.61 1.97 -7.98
CA SER A 39 1.29 2.85 -9.09
C SER A 39 0.39 2.19 -10.14
N ALA A 40 0.77 1.01 -10.61
CA ALA A 40 -0.04 0.26 -11.58
C ALA A 40 -1.39 -0.15 -10.97
N PHE A 41 -1.39 -0.57 -9.72
CA PHE A 41 -2.60 -0.98 -9.01
C PHE A 41 -3.59 0.18 -8.84
N ALA A 42 -3.11 1.37 -8.46
CA ALA A 42 -3.92 2.58 -8.35
C ALA A 42 -4.56 2.99 -9.69
N ILE A 43 -3.79 2.91 -10.80
CA ILE A 43 -4.30 3.20 -12.14
C ILE A 43 -5.39 2.19 -12.54
N VAL A 44 -5.18 0.90 -12.29
CA VAL A 44 -6.17 -0.14 -12.62
C VAL A 44 -7.49 0.10 -11.87
N ILE A 45 -7.43 0.39 -10.56
CA ILE A 45 -8.62 0.71 -9.76
C ILE A 45 -9.31 1.98 -10.29
N ALA A 46 -8.56 3.03 -10.63
CA ALA A 46 -9.11 4.27 -11.17
C ALA A 46 -9.79 4.04 -12.54
N ALA A 47 -9.14 3.29 -13.43
CA ALA A 47 -9.69 2.96 -14.74
C ALA A 47 -10.97 2.12 -14.64
N LEU A 48 -11.00 1.11 -13.76
CA LEU A 48 -12.20 0.31 -13.49
C LEU A 48 -13.34 1.17 -12.93
N SER A 49 -13.03 2.04 -11.97
CA SER A 49 -14.01 2.96 -11.37
C SER A 49 -14.61 3.89 -12.41
N ALA A 50 -13.77 4.46 -13.29
CA ALA A 50 -14.22 5.30 -14.42
C ALA A 50 -15.08 4.52 -15.41
N CYS A 51 -14.68 3.32 -15.78
CA CYS A 51 -15.42 2.46 -16.69
C CYS A 51 -16.82 2.15 -16.14
N ILE A 52 -16.93 1.75 -14.86
CA ILE A 52 -18.20 1.48 -14.20
C ILE A 52 -19.06 2.74 -14.13
N LEU A 53 -18.46 3.90 -13.85
CA LEU A 53 -19.14 5.18 -13.81
C LEU A 53 -19.75 5.51 -15.19
N ILE A 54 -18.96 5.44 -16.25
CA ILE A 54 -19.42 5.69 -17.62
C ILE A 54 -20.57 4.75 -18.00
N LEU A 55 -20.40 3.44 -17.75
CA LEU A 55 -21.45 2.45 -18.02
C LEU A 55 -22.72 2.75 -17.22
N SER A 56 -22.61 3.20 -15.98
CA SER A 56 -23.76 3.56 -15.15
C SER A 56 -24.47 4.85 -15.59
N LEU A 57 -23.75 5.76 -16.27
CA LEU A 57 -24.33 6.98 -16.85
C LEU A 57 -25.07 6.67 -18.15
N VAL A 58 -24.49 5.80 -18.98
CA VAL A 58 -25.08 5.41 -20.28
C VAL A 58 -26.29 4.51 -20.09
N PHE A 59 -26.24 3.56 -19.14
CA PHE A 59 -27.25 2.55 -18.92
C PHE A 59 -28.03 2.78 -17.63
N LYS A 60 -29.25 3.33 -17.72
CA LYS A 60 -30.03 3.80 -16.56
C LYS A 60 -30.39 2.73 -15.49
N ASN A 61 -30.41 1.44 -15.81
CA ASN A 61 -30.94 0.37 -14.92
C ASN A 61 -29.90 -0.70 -14.55
N VAL A 62 -28.63 -0.33 -14.40
CA VAL A 62 -27.55 -1.31 -14.21
C VAL A 62 -27.49 -1.88 -12.79
N HIS A 63 -27.95 -1.12 -11.77
CA HIS A 63 -27.68 -1.40 -10.37
C HIS A 63 -28.96 -1.57 -9.50
N GLU A 64 -29.97 -2.24 -10.00
CA GLU A 64 -31.23 -2.45 -9.26
C GLU A 64 -31.15 -3.55 -8.17
N HIS A 65 -30.16 -4.45 -8.26
CA HIS A 65 -30.03 -5.55 -7.30
C HIS A 65 -29.50 -5.07 -5.95
N LYS A 66 -30.14 -5.50 -4.85
CA LYS A 66 -29.73 -5.18 -3.47
C LYS A 66 -28.26 -5.49 -3.20
N ALA A 67 -27.75 -6.62 -3.71
CA ALA A 67 -26.34 -7.00 -3.57
C ALA A 67 -25.37 -5.95 -4.12
N VAL A 68 -25.67 -5.40 -5.30
CA VAL A 68 -24.86 -4.35 -5.94
C VAL A 68 -24.86 -3.06 -5.12
N GLN A 69 -25.97 -2.71 -4.51
CA GLN A 69 -26.10 -1.53 -3.65
C GLN A 69 -25.28 -1.67 -2.36
N ILE A 70 -25.28 -2.86 -1.76
CA ILE A 70 -24.45 -3.19 -0.58
C ILE A 70 -22.97 -3.12 -0.95
N LEU A 71 -22.58 -3.72 -2.09
CA LEU A 71 -21.20 -3.65 -2.58
C LEU A 71 -20.71 -2.23 -2.75
N LEU A 72 -21.49 -1.35 -3.38
CA LEU A 72 -21.16 0.07 -3.57
C LEU A 72 -20.95 0.80 -2.24
N ALA A 73 -21.79 0.50 -1.24
CA ALA A 73 -21.65 1.08 0.09
C ALA A 73 -20.36 0.64 0.81
N ILE A 74 -19.90 -0.61 0.58
CA ILE A 74 -18.67 -1.15 1.17
C ILE A 74 -17.44 -0.66 0.39
N ILE A 75 -17.48 -0.63 -0.94
CA ILE A 75 -16.35 -0.19 -1.78
C ILE A 75 -15.93 1.25 -1.43
N THR A 76 -16.88 2.13 -1.15
CA THR A 76 -16.60 3.54 -0.90
C THR A 76 -15.63 3.76 0.26
N PRO A 77 -15.86 3.28 1.50
CA PRO A 77 -14.90 3.43 2.60
C PRO A 77 -13.57 2.72 2.34
N PHE A 78 -13.57 1.54 1.70
CA PHE A 78 -12.33 0.85 1.35
C PHE A 78 -11.51 1.60 0.30
N SER A 79 -12.13 2.33 -0.62
CA SER A 79 -11.43 3.21 -1.56
C SER A 79 -10.71 4.35 -0.85
N PHE A 80 -11.30 4.89 0.22
CA PHE A 80 -10.64 5.87 1.09
C PHE A 80 -9.43 5.26 1.80
N ILE A 81 -9.59 4.06 2.39
CA ILE A 81 -8.49 3.35 3.06
C ILE A 81 -7.32 3.12 2.11
N ASN A 82 -7.60 2.69 0.86
CA ASN A 82 -6.55 2.58 -0.17
C ASN A 82 -5.86 3.90 -0.45
N ALA A 83 -6.60 5.01 -0.54
CA ALA A 83 -6.01 6.33 -0.79
C ALA A 83 -5.05 6.73 0.35
N VAL A 84 -5.37 6.38 1.60
CA VAL A 84 -4.47 6.57 2.75
C VAL A 84 -3.20 5.76 2.58
N PHE A 85 -3.32 4.44 2.37
CA PHE A 85 -2.15 3.58 2.22
C PHE A 85 -1.25 4.04 1.08
N TYR A 86 -1.83 4.43 -0.07
CA TYR A 86 -1.04 4.94 -1.20
C TYR A 86 -0.34 6.25 -0.89
N ALA A 87 -0.95 7.14 -0.10
CA ALA A 87 -0.32 8.39 0.31
C ALA A 87 0.90 8.15 1.21
N PHE A 88 0.86 7.11 2.05
CA PHE A 88 1.99 6.76 2.92
C PHE A 88 3.09 5.99 2.19
N GLU A 89 2.74 4.98 1.39
CA GLU A 89 3.74 4.10 0.79
C GLU A 89 4.29 4.62 -0.54
N CYS A 90 3.53 5.43 -1.26
CA CYS A 90 3.94 6.01 -2.54
C CYS A 90 3.42 7.44 -2.69
N PRO A 91 4.03 8.44 -2.01
CA PRO A 91 3.55 9.82 -1.96
C PRO A 91 3.74 10.59 -3.28
N ARG A 92 3.55 9.92 -4.42
CA ARG A 92 3.59 10.53 -5.74
C ARG A 92 2.24 11.19 -6.04
N LEU A 93 2.26 12.47 -6.42
CA LEU A 93 1.05 13.27 -6.64
C LEU A 93 0.02 12.58 -7.57
N TRP A 94 0.48 11.95 -8.66
CA TRP A 94 -0.40 11.28 -9.60
C TRP A 94 -1.03 9.97 -9.06
N VAL A 95 -0.36 9.25 -8.12
CA VAL A 95 -0.93 8.08 -7.44
C VAL A 95 -2.04 8.52 -6.50
N ILE A 96 -1.79 9.57 -5.73
CA ILE A 96 -2.79 10.18 -4.84
C ILE A 96 -3.98 10.70 -5.66
N ALA A 97 -3.73 11.40 -6.77
CA ALA A 97 -4.78 11.90 -7.65
C ALA A 97 -5.65 10.78 -8.23
N SER A 98 -5.04 9.67 -8.68
CA SER A 98 -5.79 8.51 -9.20
C SER A 98 -6.63 7.83 -8.12
N ALA A 99 -6.12 7.74 -6.89
CA ALA A 99 -6.86 7.20 -5.76
C ALA A 99 -8.05 8.10 -5.38
N LEU A 100 -7.85 9.40 -5.28
CA LEU A 100 -8.93 10.37 -5.00
C LEU A 100 -9.99 10.39 -6.11
N PHE A 101 -9.57 10.25 -7.37
CA PHE A 101 -10.50 10.12 -8.50
C PHE A 101 -11.36 8.85 -8.35
N SER A 102 -10.75 7.72 -7.99
CA SER A 102 -11.47 6.46 -7.74
C SER A 102 -12.49 6.60 -6.61
N VAL A 103 -12.09 7.25 -5.50
CA VAL A 103 -12.99 7.59 -4.39
C VAL A 103 -14.17 8.43 -4.87
N GLY A 104 -13.93 9.48 -5.65
CA GLY A 104 -14.98 10.34 -6.22
C GLY A 104 -15.97 9.54 -7.07
N CYS A 105 -15.48 8.63 -7.92
CA CYS A 105 -16.31 7.75 -8.72
C CYS A 105 -17.19 6.83 -7.84
N CYS A 106 -16.60 6.21 -6.80
CA CYS A 106 -17.30 5.32 -5.87
C CYS A 106 -18.37 6.08 -5.07
N CYS A 107 -18.06 7.28 -4.58
CA CYS A 107 -19.00 8.14 -3.87
C CYS A 107 -20.20 8.50 -4.78
N PHE A 108 -19.92 8.94 -6.02
CA PHE A 108 -20.97 9.29 -6.96
C PHE A 108 -21.88 8.08 -7.28
N LEU A 109 -21.30 6.91 -7.53
CA LEU A 109 -22.05 5.68 -7.77
C LEU A 109 -22.92 5.30 -6.56
N SER A 110 -22.40 5.43 -5.34
CA SER A 110 -23.11 5.14 -4.11
C SER A 110 -24.29 6.10 -3.89
N ILE A 111 -24.12 7.39 -4.18
CA ILE A 111 -25.18 8.40 -4.08
C ILE A 111 -26.25 8.14 -5.13
N LYS A 112 -25.86 7.85 -6.38
CA LYS A 112 -26.77 7.66 -7.51
C LYS A 112 -27.61 6.38 -7.38
N HIS A 113 -27.01 5.27 -6.94
CA HIS A 113 -27.63 3.94 -6.96
C HIS A 113 -27.97 3.37 -5.59
N GLY A 114 -27.49 3.98 -4.50
CA GLY A 114 -27.76 3.51 -3.13
C GLY A 114 -29.26 3.58 -2.78
N LYS A 115 -29.84 2.47 -2.44
CA LYS A 115 -31.15 2.31 -1.82
C LYS A 115 -30.99 1.24 -0.74
N PRO A 116 -31.42 1.38 0.49
CA PRO A 116 -32.23 2.46 1.09
C PRO A 116 -31.41 3.69 1.47
N PHE A 117 -32.11 4.78 1.82
CA PHE A 117 -31.51 6.07 2.22
C PHE A 117 -30.52 5.93 3.40
N ALA A 118 -30.80 5.04 4.37
CA ALA A 118 -29.92 4.75 5.48
C ALA A 118 -28.51 4.27 5.04
N LEU A 119 -28.43 3.46 3.98
CA LEU A 119 -27.14 2.98 3.45
C LEU A 119 -26.29 4.10 2.84
N LYS A 120 -26.93 5.10 2.23
CA LYS A 120 -26.26 6.32 1.75
C LYS A 120 -25.70 7.13 2.89
N ILE A 121 -26.48 7.32 3.96
CA ILE A 121 -26.03 8.07 5.15
C ILE A 121 -24.84 7.35 5.78
N VAL A 122 -24.89 6.05 5.97
CA VAL A 122 -23.78 5.25 6.55
C VAL A 122 -22.53 5.36 5.67
N ALA A 123 -22.64 5.16 4.37
CA ALA A 123 -21.51 5.26 3.45
C ALA A 123 -20.92 6.69 3.45
N LEU A 124 -21.77 7.71 3.45
CA LEU A 124 -21.34 9.12 3.48
C LEU A 124 -20.69 9.48 4.82
N ALA A 125 -21.27 9.03 5.94
CA ALA A 125 -20.71 9.28 7.28
C ALA A 125 -19.36 8.59 7.46
N LEU A 126 -19.21 7.32 7.04
CA LEU A 126 -17.94 6.62 7.06
C LEU A 126 -16.90 7.31 6.17
N SER A 127 -17.32 7.77 4.98
CA SER A 127 -16.44 8.50 4.07
C SER A 127 -16.00 9.84 4.67
N ALA A 128 -16.91 10.59 5.28
CA ALA A 128 -16.60 11.86 5.94
C ALA A 128 -15.67 11.66 7.14
N LEU A 129 -15.89 10.61 7.94
CA LEU A 129 -15.02 10.25 9.06
C LEU A 129 -13.59 9.94 8.61
N MET A 130 -13.42 9.35 7.41
CA MET A 130 -12.11 9.03 6.85
C MET A 130 -11.42 10.24 6.18
N ILE A 131 -12.17 11.23 5.67
CA ILE A 131 -11.61 12.43 5.00
C ILE A 131 -10.77 13.25 5.98
N LEU A 132 -11.20 13.44 7.23
CA LEU A 132 -10.49 14.26 8.21
C LEU A 132 -9.07 13.73 8.52
N PRO A 133 -8.87 12.45 8.93
CA PRO A 133 -7.53 11.94 9.14
C PRO A 133 -6.70 11.91 7.84
N ILE A 134 -7.31 11.58 6.68
CA ILE A 134 -6.61 11.59 5.40
C ILE A 134 -6.13 12.99 5.04
N GLY A 135 -7.01 13.99 5.13
CA GLY A 135 -6.65 15.38 4.87
C GLY A 135 -5.53 15.87 5.79
N PHE A 136 -5.58 15.50 7.06
CA PHE A 136 -4.54 15.82 8.03
C PHE A 136 -3.20 15.15 7.67
N PHE A 137 -3.22 13.84 7.37
CA PHE A 137 -2.00 13.11 6.98
C PHE A 137 -1.45 13.58 5.63
N CYS A 138 -2.29 13.86 4.63
CA CYS A 138 -1.85 14.46 3.37
C CYS A 138 -1.22 15.84 3.60
N PHE A 139 -1.78 16.65 4.48
CA PHE A 139 -1.22 17.93 4.85
C PHE A 139 0.17 17.79 5.51
N ILE A 140 0.31 16.85 6.47
CA ILE A 140 1.60 16.54 7.09
C ILE A 140 2.58 15.99 6.05
N ALA A 141 2.17 15.08 5.17
CA ALA A 141 3.03 14.53 4.12
C ALA A 141 3.48 15.59 3.10
N LEU A 142 2.64 16.58 2.78
CA LEU A 142 3.02 17.70 1.89
C LEU A 142 4.03 18.64 2.55
N ILE A 143 3.93 18.86 3.86
CA ILE A 143 4.84 19.75 4.59
C ILE A 143 6.14 19.01 4.95
N PHE A 144 6.03 17.76 5.38
CA PHE A 144 7.13 16.99 5.98
C PHE A 144 7.57 15.77 5.18
N GLY A 145 6.84 15.38 4.13
CA GLY A 145 7.05 14.12 3.40
C GLY A 145 8.38 13.98 2.66
N ASN A 146 9.15 15.07 2.54
CA ASN A 146 10.51 15.03 1.99
C ASN A 146 11.59 15.12 3.07
N LEU A 147 11.23 15.09 4.35
CA LEU A 147 12.18 15.24 5.46
C LEU A 147 12.86 13.92 5.85
N SER A 148 12.38 12.78 5.39
CA SER A 148 13.02 11.49 5.65
C SER A 148 13.02 10.66 4.38
N GLN A 149 14.20 10.25 3.93
CA GLN A 149 14.39 9.37 2.77
C GLN A 149 15.28 8.21 3.19
N ASN A 150 14.79 6.99 2.97
CA ASN A 150 15.58 5.79 3.13
C ASN A 150 16.06 5.33 1.75
N THR A 151 17.37 5.29 1.57
CA THR A 151 18.01 4.86 0.33
C THR A 151 18.76 3.57 0.57
N VAL A 152 18.43 2.51 -0.18
CA VAL A 152 19.24 1.28 -0.16
C VAL A 152 20.52 1.54 -0.93
N VAL A 153 21.64 1.55 -0.22
CA VAL A 153 22.97 1.83 -0.79
C VAL A 153 23.72 0.56 -1.19
N GLN A 154 23.47 -0.54 -0.51
CA GLN A 154 24.09 -1.83 -0.80
C GLN A 154 23.15 -2.98 -0.47
N THR A 155 23.21 -4.06 -1.24
CA THR A 155 22.51 -5.33 -0.96
C THR A 155 23.49 -6.48 -1.11
N VAL A 156 23.53 -7.37 -0.11
CA VAL A 156 24.39 -8.56 -0.08
C VAL A 156 23.54 -9.78 0.19
N GLU A 157 23.57 -10.78 -0.71
CA GLU A 157 22.84 -12.03 -0.56
C GLU A 157 23.65 -13.08 0.20
N SER A 158 22.97 -13.90 1.00
CA SER A 158 23.57 -15.06 1.64
C SER A 158 23.96 -16.13 0.60
N PRO A 159 24.94 -17.02 0.87
CA PRO A 159 25.38 -18.03 -0.07
C PRO A 159 24.28 -18.95 -0.61
N SER A 160 23.27 -19.28 0.19
CA SER A 160 22.09 -20.05 -0.23
C SER A 160 21.00 -19.23 -0.92
N GLY A 161 21.10 -17.89 -0.88
CA GLY A 161 20.06 -16.96 -1.34
C GLY A 161 18.77 -17.00 -0.50
N LYS A 162 18.82 -17.53 0.72
CA LYS A 162 17.67 -17.52 1.66
C LYS A 162 17.46 -16.19 2.32
N TYR A 163 18.54 -15.45 2.56
CA TYR A 163 18.56 -14.15 3.19
C TYR A 163 19.27 -13.15 2.30
N TYR A 164 18.92 -11.89 2.45
CA TYR A 164 19.67 -10.76 1.92
C TYR A 164 19.71 -9.64 2.94
N ALA A 165 20.86 -8.99 3.04
CA ALA A 165 21.06 -7.83 3.89
C ALA A 165 21.06 -6.57 3.04
N GLN A 166 20.35 -5.54 3.48
CA GLN A 166 20.35 -4.21 2.87
C GLN A 166 20.95 -3.21 3.82
N VAL A 167 21.94 -2.47 3.33
CA VAL A 167 22.46 -1.28 3.99
C VAL A 167 21.60 -0.11 3.55
N ILE A 168 21.05 0.61 4.50
CA ILE A 168 20.11 1.69 4.29
C ILE A 168 20.68 2.97 4.87
N ASP A 169 20.82 3.98 4.02
CA ASP A 169 21.05 5.36 4.40
C ASP A 169 19.70 6.03 4.67
N SER A 170 19.49 6.47 5.90
CA SER A 170 18.27 7.14 6.33
C SER A 170 18.58 8.61 6.55
N ASP A 171 18.27 9.44 5.57
CA ASP A 171 18.35 10.89 5.67
C ASP A 171 17.05 11.44 6.29
N GLN A 172 17.15 12.07 7.46
CA GLN A 172 16.04 12.71 8.16
C GLN A 172 16.06 14.24 7.98
N GLY A 173 16.75 14.71 6.96
CA GLY A 173 16.88 16.14 6.64
C GLY A 173 17.57 16.91 7.76
N ALA A 174 16.93 17.98 8.24
CA ALA A 174 17.49 18.85 9.29
C ALA A 174 17.70 18.16 10.65
N LEU A 175 17.16 16.96 10.85
CA LEU A 175 17.31 16.18 12.08
C LEU A 175 18.52 15.22 12.05
N GLY A 176 19.27 15.20 10.95
CA GLY A 176 20.40 14.29 10.75
C GLY A 176 20.00 13.06 9.96
N GLY A 177 20.64 11.94 10.24
CA GLY A 177 20.37 10.66 9.60
C GLY A 177 21.02 9.51 10.37
N ASP A 178 20.75 8.30 9.91
CA ASP A 178 21.28 7.07 10.47
C ASP A 178 21.68 6.13 9.31
N THR A 179 22.68 5.28 9.54
CA THR A 179 22.97 4.13 8.70
C THR A 179 22.49 2.88 9.42
N PHE A 180 21.67 2.05 8.79
CA PHE A 180 21.26 0.78 9.40
C PHE A 180 21.28 -0.38 8.41
N VAL A 181 21.39 -1.58 8.95
CA VAL A 181 21.37 -2.82 8.16
C VAL A 181 20.17 -3.64 8.57
N GLU A 182 19.36 -3.96 7.58
CA GLU A 182 18.20 -4.83 7.71
C GLU A 182 18.41 -6.14 6.96
N VAL A 183 18.06 -7.25 7.61
CA VAL A 183 18.13 -8.59 7.04
C VAL A 183 16.72 -9.06 6.70
N TYR A 184 16.56 -9.46 5.47
CA TYR A 184 15.31 -9.96 4.91
C TYR A 184 15.41 -11.46 4.64
N LYS A 185 14.34 -12.19 4.89
CA LYS A 185 14.15 -13.54 4.38
C LYS A 185 13.51 -13.49 2.99
N LYS A 186 13.80 -14.51 2.18
CA LYS A 186 13.15 -14.65 0.88
C LYS A 186 11.62 -14.61 1.04
N PRO A 187 10.88 -13.92 0.16
CA PRO A 187 9.44 -13.80 0.28
C PRO A 187 8.75 -15.15 0.40
N LEU A 188 7.79 -15.27 1.33
CA LEU A 188 6.97 -16.45 1.51
C LEU A 188 6.10 -16.72 0.27
N THR A 189 5.58 -15.64 -0.32
CA THR A 189 4.78 -15.68 -1.54
C THR A 189 5.20 -14.51 -2.42
N ASN A 190 5.41 -14.79 -3.71
CA ASN A 190 5.71 -13.77 -4.71
C ASN A 190 4.83 -14.03 -5.94
N THR A 191 3.83 -13.16 -6.16
CA THR A 191 2.92 -13.20 -7.30
C THR A 191 3.19 -12.01 -8.22
N PHE A 192 2.49 -11.92 -9.35
CA PHE A 192 2.60 -10.77 -10.24
C PHE A 192 1.96 -9.47 -9.66
N LEU A 193 1.12 -9.59 -8.61
CA LEU A 193 0.42 -8.44 -7.99
C LEU A 193 1.02 -8.03 -6.66
N PHE A 194 1.41 -8.99 -5.83
CA PHE A 194 1.86 -8.75 -4.46
C PHE A 194 2.89 -9.78 -4.00
N LYS A 195 3.66 -9.41 -2.99
CA LYS A 195 4.53 -10.31 -2.22
C LYS A 195 4.13 -10.29 -0.75
N ILE A 196 4.38 -11.41 -0.07
CA ILE A 196 4.25 -11.55 1.37
C ILE A 196 5.62 -11.95 1.90
N GLU A 197 6.18 -11.15 2.78
CA GLU A 197 7.50 -11.36 3.37
C GLU A 197 7.46 -11.14 4.88
N GLN A 198 8.45 -11.69 5.60
CA GLN A 198 8.62 -11.34 7.00
C GLN A 198 9.08 -9.90 7.13
N TYR A 199 8.76 -9.26 8.27
CA TYR A 199 9.40 -8.00 8.59
C TYR A 199 10.91 -8.19 8.65
N PRO A 200 11.70 -7.25 8.14
CA PRO A 200 13.14 -7.34 8.25
C PRO A 200 13.59 -7.23 9.70
N ASP A 201 14.67 -7.93 10.02
CA ASP A 201 15.33 -7.80 11.30
C ASP A 201 16.43 -6.73 11.18
N ARG A 202 16.32 -5.64 11.95
CA ARG A 202 17.39 -4.64 12.03
C ARG A 202 18.50 -5.16 12.92
N VAL A 203 19.63 -5.48 12.31
CA VAL A 203 20.79 -6.08 12.98
C VAL A 203 21.86 -5.07 13.34
N TYR A 204 21.88 -3.92 12.68
CA TYR A 204 22.86 -2.86 12.90
C TYR A 204 22.21 -1.48 12.79
N SER A 205 22.69 -0.54 13.64
CA SER A 205 22.38 0.89 13.53
C SER A 205 23.64 1.67 13.90
N GLY A 206 24.07 2.55 13.04
CA GLY A 206 25.27 3.38 13.17
C GLY A 206 25.01 4.82 12.79
N GLU A 207 26.07 5.63 12.78
CA GLU A 207 25.98 7.05 12.48
C GLU A 207 25.67 7.31 11.01
N TRP A 208 25.16 8.50 10.70
CA TRP A 208 24.84 8.93 9.33
C TRP A 208 26.12 8.95 8.46
N GLY A 209 26.02 8.35 7.29
CA GLY A 209 27.12 8.26 6.33
C GLY A 209 28.12 7.12 6.59
N GLU A 210 27.97 6.36 7.68
CA GLU A 210 28.87 5.24 8.00
C GLU A 210 28.86 4.14 6.94
N TYR A 211 27.83 4.08 6.10
CA TYR A 211 27.73 3.15 4.98
C TYR A 211 28.88 3.30 3.93
N GLU A 212 29.51 4.48 3.83
CA GLU A 212 30.55 4.75 2.83
C GLU A 212 31.79 3.85 3.03
N ASP A 213 32.16 3.58 4.29
CA ASP A 213 33.31 2.75 4.66
C ASP A 213 32.91 1.36 5.19
N MET A 214 31.61 1.01 5.13
CA MET A 214 31.07 -0.21 5.72
C MET A 214 31.52 -1.44 4.94
N GLN A 215 32.14 -2.38 5.63
CA GLN A 215 32.43 -3.72 5.12
C GLN A 215 31.34 -4.68 5.58
N ILE A 216 30.58 -5.22 4.61
CA ILE A 216 29.51 -6.16 4.90
C ILE A 216 29.61 -7.40 4.01
N TYR A 217 29.57 -8.58 4.63
CA TYR A 217 29.58 -9.87 3.93
C TYR A 217 28.99 -10.99 4.78
N TRP A 218 28.55 -12.04 4.10
CA TRP A 218 28.06 -13.25 4.76
C TRP A 218 29.19 -14.25 5.00
N ASN A 219 29.25 -14.80 6.21
CA ASN A 219 30.09 -15.94 6.54
C ASN A 219 29.20 -17.17 6.82
N GLY A 220 28.79 -17.86 5.75
CA GLY A 220 27.72 -18.85 5.76
C GLY A 220 26.34 -18.20 5.70
N ASP A 221 25.27 -19.00 5.85
CA ASP A 221 23.90 -18.52 5.67
C ASP A 221 23.32 -17.77 6.87
N HIS A 222 23.85 -18.03 8.07
CA HIS A 222 23.28 -17.52 9.32
C HIS A 222 24.18 -16.51 10.03
N ARG A 223 25.28 -16.11 9.41
CA ARG A 223 26.22 -15.18 10.02
C ARG A 223 26.54 -14.03 9.08
N LEU A 224 26.05 -12.85 9.42
CA LEU A 224 26.38 -11.60 8.74
C LEU A 224 27.53 -10.91 9.47
N VAL A 225 28.54 -10.46 8.74
CA VAL A 225 29.68 -9.72 9.31
C VAL A 225 29.58 -8.28 8.83
N ILE A 226 29.58 -7.33 9.78
CA ILE A 226 29.56 -5.88 9.54
C ILE A 226 30.74 -5.27 10.30
N ASN A 227 31.67 -4.62 9.60
CA ASN A 227 32.85 -3.99 10.20
C ASN A 227 33.61 -4.93 11.16
N ALA A 228 33.83 -6.18 10.71
CA ALA A 228 34.48 -7.26 11.48
C ALA A 228 33.70 -7.78 12.71
N VAL A 229 32.49 -7.28 12.99
CA VAL A 229 31.59 -7.80 14.03
C VAL A 229 30.60 -8.78 13.40
N ALA A 230 30.42 -9.95 14.00
CA ALA A 230 29.52 -11.00 13.50
C ALA A 230 28.16 -10.92 14.19
N TYR A 231 27.09 -10.99 13.38
CA TYR A 231 25.69 -11.00 13.77
C TYR A 231 25.07 -12.34 13.38
N GLU A 232 24.52 -13.05 14.36
CA GLU A 232 23.82 -14.32 14.08
C GLU A 232 22.37 -14.05 13.64
N ILE A 233 21.98 -14.63 12.51
CA ILE A 233 20.65 -14.47 11.91
C ILE A 233 19.84 -15.75 12.18
N ALA A 234 18.65 -15.58 12.78
CA ALA A 234 17.78 -16.68 13.20
C ALA A 234 16.89 -17.26 12.09
#